data_6a7589cb8d4e7728eb29b671446a03e8
#
_entry.id   6a7589cb8d4e7728eb29b671446a03e8
#
_cell.length_a   1.000
_cell.length_b   1.000
_cell.length_c   1.000
_cell.angle_alpha   90.00
_cell.angle_beta   90.00
_cell.angle_gamma   90.00
#
_symmetry.space_group_name_H-M   'P 1'
#
loop_
_entity.id
_entity.type
_entity.pdbx_description
1 polymer ?
#
loop_
_entity_poly.entity_id
_entity_poly.type
_entity_poly.pdbx_seq_one_letter_code
_entity_poly.pdbx_strand_id
1 'polypeptide(L)'
;MEEKQEFEKDGFVDISSQATDYKNKKFKKKKHGVAGFFQRMGEKWKNLKKGKKALIIVLLSLLLVIAILLSVFLSPILSILRDYNKNYNSEIENKPPQELGFENVIDQKVINIALFGIDSRSKGFKGNSDSIMILSLDTEAKTVKIVSVVRDTLVPIETNGKVKYRKLNSAYATGGPTLAIKTLNQCFGLDIKEYATVNFNGMAEIIDAVGGIEVELVKGEVVSVNKSIYALNGCIYDVCTRLKIDPEPYYILEPGKHHLNGIQAVAYSRIRKTKNVWGTNNDYGRTDRQRYVMEQLFNKALTLPKSEYLRLAKALMPYTETSLSLTEIMGLAWDIMLKSPTFAQSRVPLKEYQMPGKSLKGVGDCVYYDLDYVKDVLHGFFYENITPEEYIKLNGVRKNDWYAQAMGQTSTTPTVPETPSTPSTPDDTTTPEDNTSTPSVPDGTTPPEEDTTSEVEN
;
A
#
# COMPACT_ATOMS: atom_id res chain seq x y z
N MET A 1 -79.31 30.21 -48.58
CA MET A 1 -80.15 29.62 -47.58
C MET A 1 -79.26 29.19 -46.43
N GLU A 2 -79.21 30.05 -45.44
CA GLU A 2 -78.43 29.88 -44.22
C GLU A 2 -79.27 29.19 -43.18
N GLU A 3 -78.90 28.05 -42.74
CA GLU A 3 -79.37 27.41 -41.52
C GLU A 3 -78.55 27.77 -40.36
N LYS A 4 -79.01 28.62 -39.47
CA LYS A 4 -78.51 28.91 -38.16
C LYS A 4 -78.93 27.76 -37.26
N GLN A 5 -77.94 26.97 -36.76
CA GLN A 5 -78.17 26.08 -35.63
C GLN A 5 -78.07 26.88 -34.34
N GLU A 6 -79.15 26.97 -33.61
CA GLU A 6 -79.25 27.44 -32.24
C GLU A 6 -78.50 26.46 -31.34
N PHE A 7 -77.48 26.92 -30.59
CA PHE A 7 -76.90 26.15 -29.49
C PHE A 7 -77.72 26.37 -28.24
N GLU A 8 -78.45 25.35 -27.86
CA GLU A 8 -79.14 25.23 -26.58
C GLU A 8 -78.18 25.45 -25.40
N LYS A 9 -78.52 26.41 -24.55
CA LYS A 9 -77.88 26.65 -23.23
C LYS A 9 -78.55 25.75 -22.21
N ASP A 10 -78.04 24.58 -22.04
CA ASP A 10 -78.41 23.73 -20.88
C ASP A 10 -77.20 23.17 -20.21
N GLY A 11 -77.02 23.48 -18.92
CA GLY A 11 -76.23 22.68 -18.02
C GLY A 11 -75.19 23.37 -17.17
N PHE A 12 -75.20 24.72 -17.00
CA PHE A 12 -74.41 25.28 -15.89
C PHE A 12 -75.18 25.24 -14.58
N VAL A 13 -75.03 24.14 -13.84
CA VAL A 13 -75.49 24.08 -12.46
C VAL A 13 -74.63 25.03 -11.65
N ASP A 14 -75.22 26.06 -11.08
CA ASP A 14 -74.56 27.01 -10.19
C ASP A 14 -74.12 26.29 -8.87
N ILE A 15 -72.91 25.85 -8.80
CA ILE A 15 -72.31 25.23 -7.61
C ILE A 15 -71.72 26.27 -6.60
N SER A 16 -72.07 27.56 -6.79
CA SER A 16 -71.61 28.62 -5.89
C SER A 16 -72.11 28.45 -4.46
N SER A 17 -73.30 27.90 -4.29
CA SER A 17 -73.89 27.58 -2.98
C SER A 17 -73.21 26.36 -2.31
N GLN A 18 -72.73 25.37 -3.10
CA GLN A 18 -71.99 24.23 -2.58
C GLN A 18 -70.56 24.63 -2.23
N ALA A 19 -69.97 25.54 -2.96
CA ALA A 19 -68.58 26.05 -2.68
C ALA A 19 -68.53 26.92 -1.39
N THR A 20 -69.63 27.63 -1.06
CA THR A 20 -69.78 28.36 0.21
C THR A 20 -69.97 27.42 1.39
N ASP A 21 -70.62 26.31 1.20
CA ASP A 21 -70.89 25.28 2.25
C ASP A 21 -69.56 24.52 2.55
N TYR A 22 -68.70 24.31 1.55
CA TYR A 22 -67.34 23.78 1.72
C TYR A 22 -66.41 24.76 2.45
N LYS A 23 -66.51 26.07 2.24
CA LYS A 23 -65.71 27.08 2.96
C LYS A 23 -66.11 27.22 4.42
N ASN A 24 -67.39 26.94 4.76
CA ASN A 24 -67.91 27.05 6.13
C ASN A 24 -67.79 25.78 6.94
N LYS A 25 -67.61 24.61 6.34
CA LYS A 25 -67.10 23.44 7.04
C LYS A 25 -65.64 23.71 7.36
N LYS A 26 -65.36 24.44 8.45
CA LYS A 26 -64.06 24.37 9.12
C LYS A 26 -63.73 22.88 9.24
N PHE A 27 -62.83 22.40 8.37
CA PHE A 27 -62.15 21.16 8.64
C PHE A 27 -61.57 21.29 10.03
N LYS A 28 -62.16 20.74 11.02
CA LYS A 28 -61.52 20.41 12.28
C LYS A 28 -60.45 19.40 11.90
N LYS A 29 -59.31 19.88 11.40
CA LYS A 29 -58.07 19.08 11.28
C LYS A 29 -57.92 18.45 12.63
N LYS A 30 -58.31 17.21 12.79
CA LYS A 30 -57.85 16.38 13.90
C LYS A 30 -56.32 16.55 13.83
N LYS A 31 -55.73 17.21 14.81
CA LYS A 31 -54.30 17.31 14.98
C LYS A 31 -53.78 15.89 15.26
N HIS A 32 -53.69 15.06 14.19
CA HIS A 32 -53.01 13.76 14.18
C HIS A 32 -51.53 13.95 13.84
N GLY A 33 -50.92 14.93 14.44
CA GLY A 33 -49.50 15.21 14.33
C GLY A 33 -48.84 15.14 15.71
N VAL A 34 -47.55 15.20 15.71
CA VAL A 34 -46.68 15.25 16.91
C VAL A 34 -47.26 16.18 17.98
N ALA A 35 -47.79 17.37 17.59
CA ALA A 35 -48.43 18.33 18.51
C ALA A 35 -49.68 17.76 19.23
N GLY A 36 -50.51 16.96 18.56
CA GLY A 36 -51.71 16.32 19.18
C GLY A 36 -51.31 15.16 20.12
N PHE A 37 -50.19 14.52 19.85
CA PHE A 37 -49.60 13.52 20.73
C PHE A 37 -49.12 14.17 22.04
N PHE A 38 -48.32 15.26 21.95
CA PHE A 38 -47.82 15.97 23.13
C PHE A 38 -48.97 16.59 23.95
N GLN A 39 -50.04 17.10 23.34
CA GLN A 39 -51.17 17.65 24.06
C GLN A 39 -51.88 16.56 24.89
N ARG A 40 -52.14 15.38 24.30
CA ARG A 40 -52.75 14.23 25.00
C ARG A 40 -51.83 13.69 26.10
N MET A 41 -50.52 13.71 25.87
CA MET A 41 -49.56 13.31 26.88
C MET A 41 -49.52 14.30 28.05
N GLY A 42 -49.60 15.62 27.80
CA GLY A 42 -49.69 16.65 28.79
C GLY A 42 -50.94 16.57 29.69
N GLU A 43 -52.12 16.22 29.08
CA GLU A 43 -53.35 16.00 29.83
C GLU A 43 -53.26 14.75 30.73
N LYS A 44 -52.71 13.65 30.22
CA LYS A 44 -52.48 12.43 31.01
C LYS A 44 -51.49 12.70 32.15
N TRP A 45 -50.44 13.50 31.88
CA TRP A 45 -49.46 13.90 32.90
C TRP A 45 -50.05 14.70 34.04
N LYS A 46 -50.96 15.66 33.76
CA LYS A 46 -51.64 16.45 34.79
C LYS A 46 -52.41 15.56 35.76
N ASN A 47 -53.02 14.48 35.29
CA ASN A 47 -53.90 13.60 36.09
C ASN A 47 -53.11 12.48 36.84
N LEU A 48 -51.81 12.39 36.71
CA LEU A 48 -51.00 11.39 37.42
C LEU A 48 -50.75 11.77 38.87
N LYS A 49 -50.87 10.81 39.80
CA LYS A 49 -50.47 10.99 41.20
C LYS A 49 -49.00 11.41 41.34
N LYS A 50 -48.67 12.22 42.33
CA LYS A 50 -47.28 12.77 42.56
C LYS A 50 -46.22 11.66 42.54
N GLY A 51 -46.44 10.49 43.17
CA GLY A 51 -45.51 9.36 43.19
C GLY A 51 -45.28 8.73 41.78
N LYS A 52 -46.35 8.65 40.97
CA LYS A 52 -46.18 8.15 39.58
C LYS A 52 -45.44 9.13 38.68
N LYS A 53 -45.60 10.45 38.91
CA LYS A 53 -44.81 11.48 38.20
C LYS A 53 -43.32 11.38 38.57
N ALA A 54 -42.99 11.25 39.86
CA ALA A 54 -41.62 11.05 40.31
C ALA A 54 -40.99 9.80 39.71
N LEU A 55 -41.70 8.67 39.69
CA LEU A 55 -41.22 7.43 39.09
C LEU A 55 -40.94 7.60 37.58
N ILE A 56 -41.84 8.25 36.83
CA ILE A 56 -41.60 8.49 35.38
C ILE A 56 -40.42 9.43 35.15
N ILE A 57 -40.23 10.46 35.98
CA ILE A 57 -39.05 11.35 35.87
C ILE A 57 -37.78 10.56 36.13
N VAL A 58 -37.73 9.73 37.15
CA VAL A 58 -36.57 8.88 37.47
C VAL A 58 -36.27 7.90 36.28
N LEU A 59 -37.30 7.24 35.73
CA LEU A 59 -37.13 6.35 34.57
C LEU A 59 -36.62 7.10 33.32
N LEU A 60 -37.16 8.31 33.07
CA LEU A 60 -36.72 9.12 31.92
C LEU A 60 -35.27 9.65 32.12
N SER A 61 -34.91 10.04 33.38
CA SER A 61 -33.54 10.45 33.69
C SER A 61 -32.56 9.27 33.52
N LEU A 62 -32.95 8.08 33.98
CA LEU A 62 -32.15 6.86 33.80
C LEU A 62 -31.98 6.50 32.32
N LEU A 63 -33.05 6.56 31.51
CA LEU A 63 -33.01 6.35 30.06
C LEU A 63 -32.11 7.40 29.38
N LEU A 64 -32.18 8.66 29.82
CA LEU A 64 -31.32 9.72 29.29
C LEU A 64 -29.83 9.43 29.60
N VAL A 65 -29.52 9.02 30.84
CA VAL A 65 -28.16 8.64 31.23
C VAL A 65 -27.68 7.46 30.39
N ILE A 66 -28.51 6.42 30.22
CA ILE A 66 -28.20 5.26 29.36
C ILE A 66 -27.98 5.72 27.91
N ALA A 67 -28.82 6.59 27.37
CA ALA A 67 -28.66 7.11 26.01
C ALA A 67 -27.37 7.92 25.83
N ILE A 68 -26.98 8.72 26.82
CA ILE A 68 -25.71 9.46 26.83
C ILE A 68 -24.54 8.47 26.86
N LEU A 69 -24.56 7.48 27.76
CA LEU A 69 -23.51 6.46 27.86
C LEU A 69 -23.38 5.67 26.55
N LEU A 70 -24.52 5.25 25.98
CA LEU A 70 -24.54 4.57 24.68
C LEU A 70 -24.00 5.47 23.56
N SER A 71 -24.35 6.76 23.55
CA SER A 71 -23.86 7.72 22.56
C SER A 71 -22.34 7.89 22.67
N VAL A 72 -21.80 8.04 23.88
CA VAL A 72 -20.35 8.15 24.12
C VAL A 72 -19.62 6.86 23.68
N PHE A 73 -20.23 5.70 23.92
CA PHE A 73 -19.61 4.41 23.58
C PHE A 73 -19.72 4.09 22.08
N LEU A 74 -20.85 4.42 21.44
CA LEU A 74 -21.08 4.14 20.02
C LEU A 74 -20.44 5.16 19.07
N SER A 75 -20.24 6.41 19.51
CA SER A 75 -19.72 7.46 18.63
C SER A 75 -18.34 7.14 18.01
N PRO A 76 -17.34 6.61 18.74
CA PRO A 76 -16.07 6.23 18.15
C PRO A 76 -16.22 5.07 17.17
N ILE A 77 -17.08 4.08 17.47
CA ILE A 77 -17.35 2.94 16.58
C ILE A 77 -18.01 3.42 15.28
N LEU A 78 -19.00 4.29 15.37
CA LEU A 78 -19.67 4.86 14.20
C LEU A 78 -18.72 5.71 13.35
N SER A 79 -17.77 6.41 13.98
CA SER A 79 -16.75 7.16 13.24
C SER A 79 -15.83 6.23 12.46
N ILE A 80 -15.37 5.14 13.07
CA ILE A 80 -14.54 4.11 12.41
C ILE A 80 -15.28 3.49 11.23
N LEU A 81 -16.55 3.09 11.43
CA LEU A 81 -17.37 2.53 10.37
C LEU A 81 -17.59 3.50 9.20
N ARG A 82 -17.80 4.77 9.50
CA ARG A 82 -17.96 5.81 8.48
C ARG A 82 -16.68 5.98 7.67
N ASP A 83 -15.53 6.07 8.34
CA ASP A 83 -14.23 6.29 7.68
C ASP A 83 -13.79 5.02 6.92
N TYR A 84 -14.07 3.84 7.46
CA TYR A 84 -13.92 2.57 6.76
C TYR A 84 -14.78 2.54 5.49
N ASN A 85 -16.09 2.77 5.57
CA ASN A 85 -16.98 2.72 4.40
C ASN A 85 -16.61 3.73 3.31
N LYS A 86 -15.97 4.84 3.67
CA LYS A 86 -15.47 5.82 2.71
C LYS A 86 -14.25 5.34 1.94
N ASN A 87 -13.39 4.57 2.58
CA ASN A 87 -12.10 4.15 2.07
C ASN A 87 -12.06 2.65 1.71
N TYR A 88 -13.15 1.93 1.94
CA TYR A 88 -13.31 0.54 1.52
C TYR A 88 -13.50 0.46 0.01
N ASN A 89 -12.69 -0.37 -0.63
CA ASN A 89 -12.77 -0.60 -2.07
C ASN A 89 -13.24 -2.02 -2.36
N SER A 90 -14.54 -2.18 -2.57
CA SER A 90 -15.17 -3.46 -2.90
C SER A 90 -14.93 -3.92 -4.36
N GLU A 91 -14.27 -3.09 -5.18
CA GLU A 91 -14.04 -3.43 -6.60
C GLU A 91 -13.21 -4.71 -6.76
N ILE A 92 -12.23 -4.90 -5.88
CA ILE A 92 -11.33 -6.06 -5.92
C ILE A 92 -12.00 -7.33 -5.37
N GLU A 93 -12.82 -7.21 -4.32
CA GLU A 93 -13.48 -8.33 -3.65
C GLU A 93 -14.26 -9.23 -4.63
N ASN A 94 -14.88 -8.64 -5.63
CA ASN A 94 -15.72 -9.34 -6.60
C ASN A 94 -14.97 -9.75 -7.88
N LYS A 95 -13.66 -9.49 -7.98
CA LYS A 95 -12.89 -9.87 -9.17
C LYS A 95 -12.52 -11.35 -9.14
N PRO A 96 -12.69 -12.06 -10.27
CA PRO A 96 -12.22 -13.42 -10.38
C PRO A 96 -10.67 -13.44 -10.29
N PRO A 97 -10.08 -14.54 -9.80
CA PRO A 97 -8.63 -14.68 -9.65
C PRO A 97 -7.83 -14.34 -10.90
N GLN A 98 -8.34 -14.67 -12.07
CA GLN A 98 -7.69 -14.44 -13.38
C GLN A 98 -7.51 -12.92 -13.67
N GLU A 99 -8.46 -12.08 -13.24
CA GLU A 99 -8.33 -10.62 -13.36
C GLU A 99 -7.27 -10.06 -12.40
N LEU A 100 -7.00 -10.78 -11.31
CA LEU A 100 -5.95 -10.47 -10.34
C LEU A 100 -4.61 -11.16 -10.68
N GLY A 101 -4.53 -11.89 -11.80
CA GLY A 101 -3.28 -12.45 -12.33
C GLY A 101 -2.85 -13.79 -11.76
N PHE A 102 -3.75 -14.55 -11.14
CA PHE A 102 -3.51 -15.92 -10.69
C PHE A 102 -4.72 -16.81 -11.03
N GLU A 103 -4.55 -18.12 -10.96
CA GLU A 103 -5.63 -19.07 -11.30
C GLU A 103 -6.27 -19.66 -10.04
N ASN A 104 -5.45 -20.16 -9.14
CA ASN A 104 -5.87 -20.82 -7.91
C ASN A 104 -5.15 -20.25 -6.69
N VAL A 105 -5.80 -20.33 -5.53
CA VAL A 105 -5.15 -20.06 -4.24
C VAL A 105 -4.10 -21.15 -4.01
N ILE A 106 -2.89 -20.74 -3.65
CA ILE A 106 -1.73 -21.63 -3.48
C ILE A 106 -1.89 -22.42 -2.18
N ASP A 107 -2.13 -21.72 -1.08
CA ASP A 107 -2.41 -22.32 0.22
C ASP A 107 -3.48 -21.51 0.96
N GLN A 108 -4.58 -22.15 1.35
CA GLN A 108 -5.68 -21.50 2.06
C GLN A 108 -5.32 -21.02 3.48
N LYS A 109 -4.21 -21.50 4.03
CA LYS A 109 -3.71 -21.12 5.37
C LYS A 109 -2.88 -19.85 5.32
N VAL A 110 -2.38 -19.50 4.15
CA VAL A 110 -1.55 -18.32 3.89
C VAL A 110 -2.37 -17.22 3.23
N ILE A 111 -2.42 -16.06 3.87
CA ILE A 111 -3.11 -14.88 3.37
C ILE A 111 -2.08 -13.85 2.95
N ASN A 112 -2.04 -13.55 1.65
CA ASN A 112 -1.14 -12.55 1.07
C ASN A 112 -1.86 -11.23 0.84
N ILE A 113 -1.31 -10.14 1.39
CA ILE A 113 -1.86 -8.79 1.31
C ILE A 113 -0.81 -7.86 0.70
N ALA A 114 -1.17 -7.12 -0.34
CA ALA A 114 -0.29 -6.09 -0.89
C ALA A 114 -0.39 -4.80 -0.07
N LEU A 115 0.74 -4.27 0.38
CA LEU A 115 0.82 -3.00 1.09
C LEU A 115 1.48 -1.96 0.18
N PHE A 116 0.75 -0.87 -0.09
CA PHE A 116 1.21 0.22 -0.93
C PHE A 116 1.37 1.51 -0.13
N GLY A 117 2.54 2.13 -0.24
CA GLY A 117 2.80 3.47 0.25
C GLY A 117 2.79 4.46 -0.91
N ILE A 118 1.89 5.44 -0.88
CA ILE A 118 1.74 6.43 -1.95
C ILE A 118 2.21 7.81 -1.50
N ASP A 119 3.00 8.45 -2.35
CA ASP A 119 3.34 9.87 -2.21
C ASP A 119 2.23 10.74 -2.84
N SER A 120 1.07 10.77 -2.21
CA SER A 120 -0.04 11.61 -2.65
C SER A 120 -0.03 12.97 -1.97
N ARG A 121 -0.03 14.04 -2.76
CA ARG A 121 -0.19 15.43 -2.29
C ARG A 121 -1.65 15.84 -2.17
N SER A 122 -2.57 15.07 -2.75
CA SER A 122 -4.00 15.30 -2.74
C SER A 122 -4.72 14.37 -1.77
N LYS A 123 -5.95 14.72 -1.40
CA LYS A 123 -6.85 13.79 -0.72
C LYS A 123 -7.16 12.66 -1.70
N GLY A 124 -6.66 11.45 -1.42
CA GLY A 124 -6.89 10.26 -2.24
C GLY A 124 -5.64 9.41 -2.42
N PHE A 125 -5.83 8.23 -2.99
CA PHE A 125 -4.81 7.20 -3.15
C PHE A 125 -4.40 7.07 -4.63
N LYS A 126 -4.03 8.19 -5.27
CA LYS A 126 -3.59 8.24 -6.67
C LYS A 126 -2.12 8.61 -6.76
N GLY A 127 -1.37 7.92 -7.62
CA GLY A 127 0.04 8.17 -7.85
C GLY A 127 0.85 6.88 -7.95
N ASN A 128 2.16 7.01 -8.07
CA ASN A 128 3.06 5.86 -8.02
C ASN A 128 3.14 5.31 -6.60
N SER A 129 3.22 3.99 -6.48
CA SER A 129 3.50 3.34 -5.20
C SER A 129 4.99 3.42 -4.90
N ASP A 130 5.38 4.33 -4.02
CA ASP A 130 6.78 4.55 -3.65
C ASP A 130 7.30 3.54 -2.62
N SER A 131 6.41 2.85 -1.94
CA SER A 131 6.67 1.66 -1.13
C SER A 131 5.76 0.53 -1.61
N ILE A 132 6.33 -0.65 -1.83
CA ILE A 132 5.60 -1.85 -2.25
C ILE A 132 6.07 -2.97 -1.35
N MET A 133 5.15 -3.55 -0.57
CA MET A 133 5.44 -4.67 0.31
C MET A 133 4.37 -5.74 0.16
N ILE A 134 4.72 -6.97 0.42
CA ILE A 134 3.82 -8.11 0.48
C ILE A 134 3.86 -8.60 1.93
N LEU A 135 2.72 -8.51 2.59
CA LEU A 135 2.50 -9.08 3.91
C LEU A 135 1.87 -10.46 3.73
N SER A 136 2.48 -11.48 4.31
CA SER A 136 1.98 -12.83 4.30
C SER A 136 1.72 -13.29 5.74
N LEU A 137 0.55 -13.81 5.97
CA LEU A 137 0.08 -14.29 7.27
C LEU A 137 -0.19 -15.78 7.15
N ASP A 138 0.65 -16.60 7.76
CA ASP A 138 0.38 -18.03 7.91
C ASP A 138 -0.36 -18.26 9.23
N THR A 139 -1.63 -18.61 9.11
CA THR A 139 -2.54 -18.76 10.25
C THR A 139 -2.28 -20.05 11.04
N GLU A 140 -1.67 -21.07 10.43
CA GLU A 140 -1.32 -22.35 11.08
C GLU A 140 0.09 -22.31 11.69
N ALA A 141 1.10 -21.91 10.91
CA ALA A 141 2.47 -21.78 11.40
C ALA A 141 2.64 -20.57 12.35
N LYS A 142 1.66 -19.71 12.46
CA LYS A 142 1.69 -18.48 13.28
C LYS A 142 2.88 -17.61 12.94
N THR A 143 3.07 -17.36 11.67
CA THR A 143 4.13 -16.49 11.17
C THR A 143 3.56 -15.31 10.41
N VAL A 144 4.19 -14.15 10.59
CA VAL A 144 3.97 -12.94 9.80
C VAL A 144 5.24 -12.66 9.02
N LYS A 145 5.14 -12.67 7.72
CA LYS A 145 6.28 -12.43 6.83
C LYS A 145 6.04 -11.16 6.03
N ILE A 146 7.07 -10.34 5.87
CA ILE A 146 7.01 -9.15 5.05
C ILE A 146 8.14 -9.14 4.04
N VAL A 147 7.80 -8.91 2.78
CA VAL A 147 8.77 -8.76 1.70
C VAL A 147 8.61 -7.40 1.06
N SER A 148 9.66 -6.58 1.05
CA SER A 148 9.65 -5.34 0.28
C SER A 148 10.16 -5.56 -1.13
N VAL A 149 9.46 -5.03 -2.11
CA VAL A 149 9.86 -5.07 -3.51
C VAL A 149 10.35 -3.70 -3.94
N VAL A 150 11.55 -3.64 -4.53
CA VAL A 150 12.10 -2.36 -5.00
C VAL A 150 11.20 -1.78 -6.08
N ARG A 151 10.73 -0.56 -5.88
CA ARG A 151 9.75 0.12 -6.76
C ARG A 151 10.21 0.29 -8.21
N ASP A 152 11.52 0.44 -8.41
CA ASP A 152 12.14 0.62 -9.73
C ASP A 152 12.41 -0.71 -10.45
N THR A 153 11.87 -1.84 -9.95
CA THR A 153 11.93 -3.14 -10.61
C THR A 153 11.27 -3.07 -11.98
N LEU A 154 12.00 -3.51 -13.01
CA LEU A 154 11.47 -3.63 -14.37
C LEU A 154 10.55 -4.86 -14.46
N VAL A 155 9.32 -4.63 -14.87
CA VAL A 155 8.29 -5.68 -14.97
C VAL A 155 7.44 -5.51 -16.24
N PRO A 156 6.89 -6.59 -16.80
CA PRO A 156 5.83 -6.51 -17.79
C PRO A 156 4.53 -6.04 -17.13
N ILE A 157 3.95 -4.96 -17.63
CA ILE A 157 2.63 -4.47 -17.20
C ILE A 157 1.67 -4.59 -18.38
N GLU A 158 0.63 -5.38 -18.20
CA GLU A 158 -0.41 -5.59 -19.21
C GLU A 158 -1.54 -4.60 -19.04
N THR A 159 -1.84 -3.83 -20.09
CA THR A 159 -2.97 -2.92 -20.14
C THR A 159 -3.68 -3.04 -21.48
N ASN A 160 -4.99 -3.28 -21.46
CA ASN A 160 -5.81 -3.43 -22.69
C ASN A 160 -5.22 -4.45 -23.69
N GLY A 161 -4.78 -5.61 -23.20
CA GLY A 161 -4.19 -6.68 -24.01
C GLY A 161 -2.79 -6.35 -24.58
N LYS A 162 -2.15 -5.27 -24.14
CA LYS A 162 -0.79 -4.89 -24.56
C LYS A 162 0.14 -4.91 -23.37
N VAL A 163 1.24 -5.65 -23.51
CA VAL A 163 2.31 -5.71 -22.50
C VAL A 163 3.33 -4.61 -22.79
N LYS A 164 3.67 -3.84 -21.73
CA LYS A 164 4.75 -2.85 -21.76
C LYS A 164 5.65 -3.05 -20.56
N TYR A 165 6.96 -3.04 -20.81
CA TYR A 165 7.95 -3.10 -19.73
C TYR A 165 8.12 -1.72 -19.09
N ARG A 166 7.83 -1.66 -17.80
CA ARG A 166 7.88 -0.43 -16.99
C ARG A 166 8.36 -0.72 -15.57
N LYS A 167 8.60 0.33 -14.81
CA LYS A 167 8.85 0.20 -13.37
C LYS A 167 7.60 -0.26 -12.65
N LEU A 168 7.75 -1.18 -11.71
CA LEU A 168 6.65 -1.77 -10.94
C LEU A 168 5.74 -0.72 -10.29
N ASN A 169 6.32 0.35 -9.74
CA ASN A 169 5.55 1.42 -9.09
C ASN A 169 4.54 2.11 -10.01
N SER A 170 4.77 2.07 -11.33
CA SER A 170 3.86 2.68 -12.30
C SER A 170 2.58 1.87 -12.53
N ALA A 171 2.54 0.61 -12.11
CA ALA A 171 1.33 -0.22 -12.20
C ALA A 171 0.19 0.41 -11.39
N TYR A 172 0.46 0.83 -10.15
CA TYR A 172 -0.54 1.48 -9.31
C TYR A 172 -1.04 2.81 -9.91
N ALA A 173 -0.14 3.66 -10.41
CA ALA A 173 -0.54 4.91 -11.06
C ALA A 173 -1.36 4.71 -12.34
N THR A 174 -1.15 3.58 -13.04
CA THR A 174 -1.78 3.29 -14.33
C THR A 174 -3.18 2.68 -14.19
N GLY A 175 -3.35 1.73 -13.28
CA GLY A 175 -4.60 0.98 -13.12
C GLY A 175 -4.98 0.69 -11.67
N GLY A 176 -4.51 1.53 -10.73
CA GLY A 176 -4.85 1.41 -9.32
C GLY A 176 -4.32 0.14 -8.66
N PRO A 177 -4.89 -0.21 -7.51
CA PRO A 177 -4.49 -1.41 -6.77
C PRO A 177 -4.70 -2.70 -7.56
N THR A 178 -5.76 -2.80 -8.34
CA THR A 178 -6.06 -3.99 -9.17
C THR A 178 -4.93 -4.33 -10.12
N LEU A 179 -4.44 -3.34 -10.90
CA LEU A 179 -3.34 -3.58 -11.84
C LEU A 179 -2.01 -3.83 -11.12
N ALA A 180 -1.80 -3.17 -9.98
CA ALA A 180 -0.61 -3.40 -9.17
C ALA A 180 -0.59 -4.83 -8.60
N ILE A 181 -1.70 -5.33 -8.06
CA ILE A 181 -1.86 -6.71 -7.59
C ILE A 181 -1.68 -7.69 -8.72
N LYS A 182 -2.36 -7.48 -9.86
CA LYS A 182 -2.20 -8.33 -11.05
C LYS A 182 -0.73 -8.45 -11.45
N THR A 183 -0.02 -7.32 -11.47
CA THR A 183 1.40 -7.30 -11.83
C THR A 183 2.26 -8.06 -10.81
N LEU A 184 1.99 -7.89 -9.51
CA LEU A 184 2.71 -8.62 -8.45
C LEU A 184 2.47 -10.14 -8.58
N ASN A 185 1.23 -10.58 -8.75
CA ASN A 185 0.89 -11.98 -8.87
C ASN A 185 1.55 -12.62 -10.09
N GLN A 186 1.45 -11.99 -11.26
CA GLN A 186 2.06 -12.48 -12.49
C GLN A 186 3.58 -12.54 -12.43
N CYS A 187 4.22 -11.49 -11.87
CA CYS A 187 5.68 -11.41 -11.82
C CYS A 187 6.30 -12.30 -10.74
N PHE A 188 5.59 -12.54 -9.64
CA PHE A 188 6.14 -13.23 -8.47
C PHE A 188 5.45 -14.56 -8.15
N GLY A 189 4.49 -15.00 -8.98
CA GLY A 189 3.79 -16.27 -8.78
C GLY A 189 3.01 -16.33 -7.47
N LEU A 190 2.29 -15.24 -7.13
CA LEU A 190 1.55 -15.11 -5.90
C LEU A 190 0.03 -15.13 -6.15
N ASP A 191 -0.74 -15.22 -5.07
CA ASP A 191 -2.20 -15.27 -5.07
C ASP A 191 -2.82 -14.13 -4.22
N ILE A 192 -2.19 -12.95 -4.29
CA ILE A 192 -2.64 -11.76 -3.56
C ILE A 192 -4.05 -11.39 -4.04
N LYS A 193 -4.99 -11.30 -3.09
CA LYS A 193 -6.35 -10.82 -3.31
C LYS A 193 -6.60 -9.48 -2.67
N GLU A 194 -5.94 -9.23 -1.54
CA GLU A 194 -6.22 -8.12 -0.67
C GLU A 194 -5.10 -7.08 -0.69
N TYR A 195 -5.45 -5.84 -0.40
CA TYR A 195 -4.48 -4.78 -0.27
C TYR A 195 -4.82 -3.77 0.83
N ALA A 196 -3.81 -3.04 1.24
CA ALA A 196 -3.96 -1.80 1.97
C ALA A 196 -3.01 -0.73 1.41
N THR A 197 -3.53 0.46 1.22
CA THR A 197 -2.78 1.63 0.73
C THR A 197 -2.78 2.72 1.78
N VAL A 198 -1.60 3.24 2.09
CA VAL A 198 -1.40 4.32 3.06
C VAL A 198 -0.62 5.45 2.40
N ASN A 199 -0.97 6.68 2.73
CA ASN A 199 -0.18 7.86 2.35
C ASN A 199 0.71 8.35 3.51
N PHE A 200 1.51 9.39 3.28
CA PHE A 200 2.42 9.94 4.28
C PHE A 200 1.75 10.34 5.59
N ASN A 201 0.63 11.05 5.49
CA ASN A 201 -0.09 11.53 6.67
C ASN A 201 -0.59 10.35 7.49
N GLY A 202 -1.14 9.33 6.79
CA GLY A 202 -1.60 8.12 7.43
C GLY A 202 -0.51 7.38 8.16
N MET A 203 0.66 7.23 7.56
CA MET A 203 1.77 6.54 8.20
C MET A 203 2.24 7.27 9.47
N ALA A 204 2.31 8.61 9.44
CA ALA A 204 2.66 9.37 10.64
C ALA A 204 1.62 9.21 11.76
N GLU A 205 0.33 9.34 11.44
CA GLU A 205 -0.77 9.15 12.40
C GLU A 205 -0.81 7.72 12.98
N ILE A 206 -0.53 6.71 12.15
CA ILE A 206 -0.46 5.31 12.60
C ILE A 206 0.66 5.12 13.63
N ILE A 207 1.85 5.66 13.35
CA ILE A 207 3.00 5.56 14.25
C ILE A 207 2.72 6.31 15.55
N ASP A 208 2.14 7.51 15.47
CA ASP A 208 1.76 8.28 16.66
C ASP A 208 0.67 7.56 17.47
N ALA A 209 -0.26 6.89 16.83
CA ALA A 209 -1.32 6.14 17.51
C ALA A 209 -0.80 4.95 18.34
N VAL A 210 0.29 4.30 17.92
CA VAL A 210 0.95 3.27 18.73
C VAL A 210 1.90 3.86 19.79
N GLY A 211 2.04 5.17 19.82
CA GLY A 211 2.92 5.89 20.75
C GLY A 211 4.37 5.97 20.28
N GLY A 212 4.64 5.98 18.97
CA GLY A 212 5.98 6.06 18.41
C GLY A 212 6.71 4.71 18.33
N ILE A 213 7.90 4.73 17.74
CA ILE A 213 8.73 3.54 17.52
C ILE A 213 10.19 3.79 17.92
N GLU A 214 10.89 2.72 18.29
CA GLU A 214 12.31 2.80 18.63
C GLU A 214 13.15 2.55 17.38
N VAL A 215 14.10 3.48 17.09
CA VAL A 215 14.99 3.37 15.93
C VAL A 215 16.39 3.76 16.32
N GLU A 216 17.38 3.00 15.84
CA GLU A 216 18.80 3.33 15.97
C GLU A 216 19.26 4.10 14.73
N LEU A 217 19.82 5.30 14.95
CA LEU A 217 20.27 6.20 13.90
C LEU A 217 21.80 6.33 13.92
N VAL A 218 22.44 6.09 12.77
CA VAL A 218 23.85 6.41 12.59
C VAL A 218 24.04 7.91 12.27
N LYS A 219 25.24 8.44 12.52
CA LYS A 219 25.56 9.87 12.34
C LYS A 219 25.12 10.42 10.96
N GLY A 220 25.35 9.66 9.89
CA GLY A 220 24.93 10.07 8.56
C GLY A 220 23.41 10.11 8.38
N GLU A 221 22.65 9.27 9.09
CA GLU A 221 21.20 9.27 9.06
C GLU A 221 20.61 10.46 9.80
N VAL A 222 21.18 10.85 10.94
CA VAL A 222 20.80 12.09 11.64
C VAL A 222 20.93 13.29 10.71
N VAL A 223 22.06 13.40 10.02
CA VAL A 223 22.27 14.47 9.02
C VAL A 223 21.25 14.39 7.88
N SER A 224 20.92 13.19 7.42
CA SER A 224 20.01 13.00 6.29
C SER A 224 18.53 13.21 6.68
N VAL A 225 18.13 12.81 7.87
CA VAL A 225 16.76 12.95 8.36
C VAL A 225 16.43 14.38 8.69
N ASN A 226 17.30 15.08 9.42
CA ASN A 226 17.08 16.48 9.77
C ASN A 226 17.34 17.39 8.62
N LYS A 227 18.38 17.04 7.95
CA LYS A 227 19.15 17.87 7.20
C LYS A 227 19.92 18.94 7.96
N SER A 228 21.19 18.92 7.76
CA SER A 228 22.06 19.99 8.17
C SER A 228 21.59 21.37 7.67
N ILE A 229 22.13 22.42 8.25
CA ILE A 229 21.90 23.87 8.16
C ILE A 229 21.49 24.43 6.77
N TYR A 230 21.79 23.75 5.67
CA TYR A 230 21.41 24.11 4.29
C TYR A 230 20.07 23.49 3.85
N ALA A 231 19.31 23.33 4.65
CA ALA A 231 17.98 22.94 5.03
C ALA A 231 16.96 22.60 3.97
N LEU A 232 17.15 22.80 2.70
CA LEU A 232 16.13 22.61 1.68
C LEU A 232 15.95 21.16 1.20
N ASN A 233 16.79 20.20 1.64
CA ASN A 233 16.76 18.82 1.16
C ASN A 233 16.72 17.73 2.25
N GLY A 234 16.46 18.08 3.50
CA GLY A 234 16.32 17.11 4.59
C GLY A 234 14.98 16.42 4.56
N CYS A 235 14.94 15.16 5.00
CA CYS A 235 13.69 14.39 5.00
C CYS A 235 12.64 14.97 5.97
N ILE A 236 13.05 15.48 7.14
CA ILE A 236 12.13 16.16 8.07
C ILE A 236 11.57 17.42 7.45
N TYR A 237 12.41 18.26 6.85
CA TYR A 237 11.96 19.47 6.17
C TYR A 237 10.94 19.13 5.05
N ASP A 238 11.24 18.16 4.21
CA ASP A 238 10.35 17.76 3.11
C ASP A 238 9.01 17.21 3.63
N VAL A 239 9.02 16.37 4.67
CA VAL A 239 7.81 15.86 5.29
C VAL A 239 7.00 17.00 5.91
N CYS A 240 7.62 17.85 6.72
CA CYS A 240 6.92 18.97 7.37
C CYS A 240 6.38 20.00 6.36
N THR A 241 7.11 20.28 5.29
CA THR A 241 6.63 21.14 4.18
C THR A 241 5.37 20.56 3.54
N ARG A 242 5.32 19.25 3.32
CA ARG A 242 4.13 18.57 2.78
C ARG A 242 2.95 18.60 3.74
N LEU A 243 3.22 18.48 5.04
CA LEU A 243 2.22 18.56 6.10
C LEU A 243 1.86 20.00 6.48
N LYS A 244 2.62 21.01 5.99
CA LYS A 244 2.45 22.44 6.30
C LYS A 244 2.62 22.76 7.80
N ILE A 245 3.62 22.14 8.40
CA ILE A 245 3.98 22.34 9.82
C ILE A 245 5.44 22.76 9.94
N ASP A 246 5.79 23.36 11.08
CA ASP A 246 7.15 23.76 11.40
C ASP A 246 8.05 22.52 11.61
N PRO A 247 9.20 22.41 10.94
CA PRO A 247 10.11 21.30 11.10
C PRO A 247 10.97 21.34 12.35
N GLU A 248 11.17 22.51 12.96
CA GLU A 248 12.16 22.72 14.03
C GLU A 248 11.95 21.78 15.23
N PRO A 249 10.73 21.57 15.74
CA PRO A 249 10.49 20.69 16.89
C PRO A 249 10.80 19.20 16.63
N TYR A 250 10.98 18.79 15.38
CA TYR A 250 11.15 17.39 15.00
C TYR A 250 12.60 17.00 14.70
N TYR A 251 13.54 17.95 14.75
CA TYR A 251 14.95 17.65 14.49
C TYR A 251 15.55 16.74 15.55
N ILE A 252 16.40 15.81 15.10
CA ILE A 252 17.14 14.87 15.94
C ILE A 252 18.57 15.39 16.02
N LEU A 253 19.14 15.54 17.20
CA LEU A 253 20.41 16.22 17.39
C LEU A 253 21.61 15.27 17.35
N GLU A 254 21.46 14.02 17.80
CA GLU A 254 22.56 13.09 17.99
C GLU A 254 22.29 11.72 17.38
N PRO A 255 23.31 10.93 17.02
CA PRO A 255 23.15 9.53 16.65
C PRO A 255 22.83 8.66 17.87
N GLY A 256 22.33 7.45 17.63
CA GLY A 256 21.99 6.47 18.66
C GLY A 256 20.52 6.02 18.61
N LYS A 257 20.07 5.46 19.72
CA LYS A 257 18.70 4.99 19.86
C LYS A 257 17.77 6.16 20.16
N HIS A 258 16.70 6.27 19.39
CA HIS A 258 15.71 7.33 19.52
C HIS A 258 14.31 6.76 19.50
N HIS A 259 13.45 7.36 20.31
CA HIS A 259 12.02 7.16 20.22
C HIS A 259 11.46 8.15 19.19
N LEU A 260 11.13 7.66 18.00
CA LEU A 260 10.64 8.49 16.90
C LEU A 260 9.12 8.61 16.93
N ASN A 261 8.63 9.83 16.82
CA ASN A 261 7.22 10.06 16.50
C ASN A 261 6.94 9.83 15.01
N GLY A 262 5.67 9.96 14.60
CA GLY A 262 5.25 9.66 13.23
C GLY A 262 5.97 10.47 12.18
N ILE A 263 6.20 11.78 12.40
CA ILE A 263 6.89 12.65 11.45
C ILE A 263 8.36 12.25 11.31
N GLN A 264 9.03 12.00 12.41
CA GLN A 264 10.42 11.57 12.44
C GLN A 264 10.59 10.19 11.78
N ALA A 265 9.72 9.24 12.07
CA ALA A 265 9.74 7.90 11.50
C ALA A 265 9.46 7.90 9.99
N VAL A 266 8.50 8.70 9.53
CA VAL A 266 8.25 8.90 8.09
C VAL A 266 9.46 9.54 7.43
N ALA A 267 10.07 10.55 8.03
CA ALA A 267 11.29 11.18 7.52
C ALA A 267 12.45 10.18 7.44
N TYR A 268 12.66 9.37 8.47
CA TYR A 268 13.65 8.28 8.50
C TYR A 268 13.41 7.28 7.35
N SER A 269 12.19 6.84 7.15
CA SER A 269 11.81 5.89 6.10
C SER A 269 12.07 6.40 4.67
N ARG A 270 12.33 7.70 4.48
CA ARG A 270 12.57 8.35 3.19
C ARG A 270 14.04 8.56 2.86
N ILE A 271 14.96 8.34 3.79
CA ILE A 271 16.40 8.50 3.55
C ILE A 271 16.85 7.57 2.42
N ARG A 272 17.58 8.11 1.42
CA ARG A 272 18.08 7.35 0.26
C ARG A 272 19.60 7.35 0.17
N LYS A 273 20.23 8.51 0.31
CA LYS A 273 21.65 8.70 -0.04
C LYS A 273 22.64 8.29 1.04
N THR A 274 22.18 7.96 2.23
CA THR A 274 23.03 7.63 3.38
C THR A 274 22.97 6.14 3.67
N LYS A 275 24.09 5.53 4.01
CA LYS A 275 24.14 4.16 4.50
C LYS A 275 23.40 4.06 5.83
N ASN A 276 22.60 3.03 5.98
CA ASN A 276 21.92 2.67 7.22
C ASN A 276 22.81 1.79 8.11
N VAL A 277 22.28 1.36 9.24
CA VAL A 277 22.97 0.47 10.19
C VAL A 277 23.39 -0.88 9.56
N TRP A 278 22.74 -1.31 8.48
CA TRP A 278 23.06 -2.53 7.73
C TRP A 278 24.02 -2.27 6.56
N GLY A 279 24.53 -1.06 6.41
CA GLY A 279 25.48 -0.69 5.36
C GLY A 279 24.88 -0.46 3.97
N THR A 280 23.56 -0.50 3.84
CA THR A 280 22.84 -0.26 2.57
C THR A 280 22.45 1.20 2.39
N ASN A 281 22.41 1.66 1.14
CA ASN A 281 22.01 3.02 0.74
C ASN A 281 21.10 2.99 -0.50
N ASN A 282 20.87 4.15 -1.10
CA ASN A 282 20.01 4.35 -2.26
C ASN A 282 18.58 3.81 -2.02
N ASP A 283 17.96 3.25 -3.03
CA ASP A 283 16.61 2.69 -2.92
C ASP A 283 16.57 1.45 -2.02
N TYR A 284 17.62 0.67 -1.99
CA TYR A 284 17.76 -0.47 -1.07
C TYR A 284 17.79 -0.03 0.40
N GLY A 285 18.61 0.96 0.72
CA GLY A 285 18.65 1.53 2.07
C GLY A 285 17.30 2.12 2.49
N ARG A 286 16.56 2.69 1.55
CA ARG A 286 15.20 3.17 1.82
C ARG A 286 14.23 2.02 2.10
N THR A 287 14.21 0.98 1.29
CA THR A 287 13.34 -0.19 1.52
C THR A 287 13.68 -0.91 2.81
N ASP A 288 14.96 -1.00 3.20
CA ASP A 288 15.37 -1.57 4.49
C ASP A 288 14.80 -0.76 5.66
N ARG A 289 14.90 0.59 5.61
CA ARG A 289 14.30 1.47 6.64
C ARG A 289 12.78 1.34 6.71
N GLN A 290 12.13 1.25 5.58
CA GLN A 290 10.68 1.07 5.52
C GLN A 290 10.26 -0.25 6.19
N ARG A 291 10.96 -1.37 5.89
CA ARG A 291 10.70 -2.64 6.56
C ARG A 291 10.98 -2.55 8.06
N TYR A 292 12.07 -1.91 8.45
CA TYR A 292 12.40 -1.74 9.86
C TYR A 292 11.34 -0.93 10.61
N VAL A 293 10.82 0.14 10.01
CA VAL A 293 9.68 0.88 10.57
C VAL A 293 8.45 -0.02 10.71
N MET A 294 8.16 -0.86 9.72
CA MET A 294 7.03 -1.81 9.79
C MET A 294 7.23 -2.87 10.87
N GLU A 295 8.44 -3.39 11.02
CA GLU A 295 8.79 -4.32 12.09
C GLU A 295 8.59 -3.68 13.48
N GLN A 296 9.13 -2.48 13.69
CA GLN A 296 8.98 -1.76 14.95
C GLN A 296 7.51 -1.43 15.25
N LEU A 297 6.75 -1.03 14.23
CA LEU A 297 5.31 -0.78 14.33
C LEU A 297 4.55 -2.05 14.72
N PHE A 298 4.86 -3.18 14.08
CA PHE A 298 4.26 -4.47 14.37
C PHE A 298 4.57 -4.90 15.83
N ASN A 299 5.83 -4.88 16.22
CA ASN A 299 6.26 -5.23 17.58
C ASN A 299 5.58 -4.32 18.62
N LYS A 300 5.50 -3.03 18.35
CA LYS A 300 4.82 -2.07 19.23
C LYS A 300 3.33 -2.34 19.33
N ALA A 301 2.68 -2.64 18.20
CA ALA A 301 1.25 -2.97 18.17
C ALA A 301 0.95 -4.21 19.04
N LEU A 302 1.79 -5.25 19.00
CA LEU A 302 1.62 -6.44 19.84
C LEU A 302 1.71 -6.16 21.35
N THR A 303 2.42 -5.12 21.75
CA THR A 303 2.58 -4.75 23.18
C THR A 303 1.51 -3.80 23.67
N LEU A 304 0.64 -3.29 22.80
CA LEU A 304 -0.41 -2.36 23.18
C LEU A 304 -1.47 -3.02 24.09
N PRO A 305 -1.96 -2.33 25.13
CA PRO A 305 -3.14 -2.75 25.85
C PRO A 305 -4.34 -2.91 24.92
N LYS A 306 -5.19 -3.92 25.18
CA LYS A 306 -6.39 -4.18 24.34
C LYS A 306 -7.31 -2.95 24.19
N SER A 307 -7.35 -2.07 25.19
CA SER A 307 -8.09 -0.81 25.15
C SER A 307 -7.61 0.17 24.07
N GLU A 308 -6.35 0.08 23.66
CA GLU A 308 -5.75 0.99 22.67
C GLU A 308 -6.06 0.59 21.22
N TYR A 309 -6.49 -0.66 20.97
CA TYR A 309 -6.79 -1.10 19.60
C TYR A 309 -7.91 -0.32 18.93
N LEU A 310 -8.91 0.13 19.70
CA LEU A 310 -9.96 1.00 19.18
C LEU A 310 -9.41 2.37 18.76
N ARG A 311 -8.45 2.91 19.52
CA ARG A 311 -7.75 4.16 19.17
C ARG A 311 -6.90 3.98 17.92
N LEU A 312 -6.20 2.86 17.83
CA LEU A 312 -5.39 2.51 16.66
C LEU A 312 -6.25 2.37 15.39
N ALA A 313 -7.36 1.63 15.47
CA ALA A 313 -8.31 1.51 14.36
C ALA A 313 -8.87 2.86 13.92
N LYS A 314 -9.21 3.73 14.87
CA LYS A 314 -9.68 5.10 14.58
C LYS A 314 -8.61 5.95 13.89
N ALA A 315 -7.35 5.79 14.25
CA ALA A 315 -6.23 6.49 13.60
C ALA A 315 -5.95 5.95 12.18
N LEU A 316 -6.07 4.65 11.98
CA LEU A 316 -5.80 3.97 10.71
C LEU A 316 -6.84 4.25 9.61
N MET A 317 -8.13 4.12 9.96
CA MET A 317 -9.22 4.08 8.98
C MET A 317 -9.33 5.33 8.09
N PRO A 318 -9.12 6.57 8.56
CA PRO A 318 -9.21 7.76 7.72
C PRO A 318 -8.14 7.85 6.62
N TYR A 319 -7.02 7.14 6.81
CA TYR A 319 -5.81 7.26 6.00
C TYR A 319 -5.44 6.00 5.25
N THR A 320 -6.25 4.95 5.37
CA THR A 320 -6.02 3.66 4.73
C THR A 320 -7.15 3.35 3.76
N GLU A 321 -6.82 3.10 2.49
CA GLU A 321 -7.73 2.47 1.53
C GLU A 321 -7.45 0.97 1.50
N THR A 322 -8.49 0.13 1.56
CA THR A 322 -8.33 -1.31 1.61
C THR A 322 -9.48 -2.05 0.93
N SER A 323 -9.20 -3.24 0.42
CA SER A 323 -10.20 -4.21 -0.04
C SER A 323 -10.65 -5.16 1.08
N LEU A 324 -9.90 -5.22 2.19
CA LEU A 324 -10.26 -6.08 3.32
C LEU A 324 -11.60 -5.67 3.92
N SER A 325 -12.52 -6.59 4.05
CA SER A 325 -13.77 -6.40 4.78
C SER A 325 -13.50 -6.15 6.27
N LEU A 326 -14.43 -5.50 6.95
CA LEU A 326 -14.27 -5.25 8.39
C LEU A 326 -14.16 -6.56 9.19
N THR A 327 -14.86 -7.61 8.74
CA THR A 327 -14.79 -8.95 9.35
C THR A 327 -13.41 -9.59 9.17
N GLU A 328 -12.79 -9.44 8.02
CA GLU A 328 -11.42 -9.91 7.76
C GLU A 328 -10.41 -9.13 8.60
N ILE A 329 -10.49 -7.80 8.63
CA ILE A 329 -9.62 -6.97 9.48
C ILE A 329 -9.73 -7.40 10.95
N MET A 330 -10.95 -7.61 11.45
CA MET A 330 -11.16 -8.05 12.83
C MET A 330 -10.65 -9.47 13.07
N GLY A 331 -10.84 -10.39 12.12
CA GLY A 331 -10.34 -11.75 12.17
C GLY A 331 -8.82 -11.80 12.23
N LEU A 332 -8.14 -11.08 11.32
CA LEU A 332 -6.68 -10.97 11.28
C LEU A 332 -6.12 -10.34 12.57
N ALA A 333 -6.74 -9.24 13.03
CA ALA A 333 -6.33 -8.60 14.28
C ALA A 333 -6.48 -9.55 15.48
N TRP A 334 -7.57 -10.32 15.53
CA TRP A 334 -7.82 -11.30 16.57
C TRP A 334 -6.79 -12.44 16.55
N ASP A 335 -6.48 -12.96 15.35
CA ASP A 335 -5.47 -14.00 15.17
C ASP A 335 -4.08 -13.52 15.61
N ILE A 336 -3.67 -12.35 15.21
CA ILE A 336 -2.40 -11.74 15.63
C ILE A 336 -2.35 -11.59 17.16
N MET A 337 -3.44 -11.08 17.77
CA MET A 337 -3.50 -10.87 19.22
C MET A 337 -3.45 -12.15 20.04
N LEU A 338 -4.09 -13.23 19.55
CA LEU A 338 -4.17 -14.47 20.33
C LEU A 338 -2.97 -15.39 20.11
N LYS A 339 -2.42 -15.37 18.89
CA LYS A 339 -1.39 -16.33 18.48
C LYS A 339 0.02 -15.85 18.70
N SER A 340 0.23 -14.53 18.95
CA SER A 340 1.57 -13.91 19.10
C SER A 340 2.56 -14.41 18.05
N PRO A 341 2.30 -14.15 16.76
CA PRO A 341 3.06 -14.76 15.67
C PRO A 341 4.51 -14.27 15.67
N THR A 342 5.39 -15.12 15.14
CA THR A 342 6.78 -14.73 14.85
C THR A 342 6.81 -13.83 13.60
N PHE A 343 7.79 -12.92 13.56
CA PHE A 343 7.96 -11.99 12.45
C PHE A 343 9.22 -12.32 11.64
N ALA A 344 9.09 -12.41 10.32
CA ALA A 344 10.20 -12.59 9.40
C ALA A 344 10.12 -11.55 8.28
N GLN A 345 11.27 -11.13 7.77
CA GLN A 345 11.32 -10.13 6.72
C GLN A 345 12.37 -10.44 5.66
N SER A 346 12.10 -10.03 4.44
CA SER A 346 13.05 -10.08 3.33
C SER A 346 12.82 -8.96 2.34
N ARG A 347 13.60 -8.92 1.26
CA ARG A 347 13.45 -7.97 0.16
C ARG A 347 13.70 -8.61 -1.19
N VAL A 348 13.15 -8.02 -2.22
CA VAL A 348 13.39 -8.37 -3.62
C VAL A 348 13.94 -7.14 -4.35
N PRO A 349 15.11 -7.23 -5.01
CA PRO A 349 16.03 -8.39 -5.02
C PRO A 349 16.94 -8.42 -3.80
N LEU A 350 17.44 -9.61 -3.47
CA LEU A 350 18.64 -9.74 -2.67
C LEU A 350 19.89 -9.46 -3.52
N LYS A 351 21.01 -9.12 -2.86
CA LYS A 351 22.26 -8.76 -3.53
C LYS A 351 22.79 -9.90 -4.40
N GLU A 352 22.59 -11.12 -3.98
CA GLU A 352 23.10 -12.36 -4.58
C GLU A 352 22.59 -12.55 -6.02
N TYR A 353 21.30 -12.30 -6.25
CA TYR A 353 20.68 -12.47 -7.57
C TYR A 353 20.32 -11.17 -8.28
N GLN A 354 20.67 -10.02 -7.69
CA GLN A 354 20.52 -8.74 -8.36
C GLN A 354 21.42 -8.66 -9.58
N MET A 355 20.88 -8.18 -10.69
CA MET A 355 21.66 -7.91 -11.90
C MET A 355 22.03 -6.42 -11.97
N PRO A 356 23.08 -6.05 -12.75
CA PRO A 356 23.44 -4.65 -12.94
C PRO A 356 22.25 -3.82 -13.42
N GLY A 357 22.01 -2.69 -12.78
CA GLY A 357 20.94 -1.77 -13.18
C GLY A 357 21.12 -1.30 -14.64
N LYS A 358 20.01 -1.07 -15.31
CA LYS A 358 19.96 -0.61 -16.71
C LYS A 358 19.12 0.65 -16.82
N SER A 359 19.57 1.58 -17.67
CA SER A 359 18.77 2.75 -18.04
C SER A 359 18.08 2.50 -19.39
N LEU A 360 16.76 2.54 -19.39
CA LEU A 360 15.94 2.24 -20.55
C LEU A 360 15.31 3.50 -21.13
N LYS A 361 15.33 3.64 -22.45
CA LYS A 361 14.66 4.74 -23.13
C LYS A 361 13.15 4.74 -22.82
N GLY A 362 12.63 5.81 -22.26
CA GLY A 362 11.22 5.97 -21.89
C GLY A 362 10.81 5.35 -20.53
N VAL A 363 11.73 4.67 -19.84
CA VAL A 363 11.49 4.09 -18.51
C VAL A 363 12.45 4.69 -17.46
N GLY A 364 13.69 5.00 -17.86
CA GLY A 364 14.75 5.48 -16.96
C GLY A 364 15.49 4.33 -16.29
N ASP A 365 16.17 4.64 -15.19
CA ASP A 365 16.97 3.66 -14.46
C ASP A 365 16.09 2.61 -13.78
N CYS A 366 16.38 1.35 -14.04
CA CYS A 366 15.62 0.20 -13.56
C CYS A 366 16.52 -0.78 -12.83
N VAL A 367 15.91 -1.48 -11.88
CA VAL A 367 16.45 -2.69 -11.25
C VAL A 367 15.80 -3.89 -11.94
N TYR A 368 16.58 -4.92 -12.29
CA TYR A 368 16.04 -6.15 -12.84
C TYR A 368 16.80 -7.39 -12.36
N TYR A 369 16.15 -8.51 -12.46
CA TYR A 369 16.61 -9.83 -12.01
C TYR A 369 15.76 -10.92 -12.67
N ASP A 370 16.15 -12.17 -12.52
CA ASP A 370 15.39 -13.32 -13.02
C ASP A 370 14.06 -13.44 -12.25
N LEU A 371 12.94 -13.06 -12.90
CA LEU A 371 11.61 -13.07 -12.28
C LEU A 371 11.17 -14.48 -11.90
N ASP A 372 11.48 -15.49 -12.75
CA ASP A 372 11.10 -16.87 -12.47
C ASP A 372 11.90 -17.47 -11.31
N TYR A 373 13.18 -17.09 -11.18
CA TYR A 373 13.95 -17.45 -10.01
C TYR A 373 13.37 -16.84 -8.73
N VAL A 374 12.92 -15.59 -8.80
CA VAL A 374 12.33 -14.92 -7.64
C VAL A 374 10.97 -15.49 -7.27
N LYS A 375 10.18 -16.01 -8.23
CA LYS A 375 8.97 -16.79 -7.93
C LYS A 375 9.29 -17.97 -7.02
N ASP A 376 10.30 -18.75 -7.37
CA ASP A 376 10.72 -19.94 -6.62
C ASP A 376 11.20 -19.54 -5.21
N VAL A 377 12.03 -18.48 -5.10
CA VAL A 377 12.51 -17.94 -3.82
C VAL A 377 11.36 -17.48 -2.91
N LEU A 378 10.40 -16.75 -3.47
CA LEU A 378 9.26 -16.25 -2.70
C LEU A 378 8.27 -17.36 -2.33
N HIS A 379 8.09 -18.35 -3.20
CA HIS A 379 7.31 -19.54 -2.88
C HIS A 379 7.90 -20.26 -1.67
N GLY A 380 9.20 -20.54 -1.67
CA GLY A 380 9.89 -21.12 -0.53
C GLY A 380 9.72 -20.30 0.74
N PHE A 381 9.81 -18.96 0.63
CA PHE A 381 9.68 -18.08 1.79
C PHE A 381 8.25 -18.04 2.35
N PHE A 382 7.24 -17.84 1.51
CA PHE A 382 5.88 -17.66 1.98
C PHE A 382 5.19 -18.96 2.36
N TYR A 383 5.39 -20.04 1.61
CA TYR A 383 4.60 -21.27 1.76
C TYR A 383 5.38 -22.45 2.39
N GLU A 384 6.72 -22.45 2.30
CA GLU A 384 7.55 -23.57 2.79
C GLU A 384 8.41 -23.20 4.01
N ASN A 385 8.34 -21.96 4.49
CA ASN A 385 9.14 -21.43 5.59
C ASN A 385 10.67 -21.50 5.37
N ILE A 386 11.12 -21.49 4.10
CA ILE A 386 12.53 -21.46 3.72
C ILE A 386 12.93 -19.99 3.54
N THR A 387 13.91 -19.50 4.28
CA THR A 387 14.39 -18.12 4.08
C THR A 387 15.04 -17.98 2.70
N PRO A 388 15.01 -16.79 2.08
CA PRO A 388 15.66 -16.56 0.79
C PRO A 388 17.14 -16.91 0.79
N GLU A 389 17.84 -16.67 1.89
CA GLU A 389 19.24 -17.03 2.08
C GLU A 389 19.46 -18.55 2.12
N GLU A 390 18.59 -19.27 2.80
CA GLU A 390 18.56 -20.74 2.80
C GLU A 390 18.24 -21.30 1.43
N TYR A 391 17.25 -20.71 0.74
CA TYR A 391 16.89 -21.11 -0.63
C TYR A 391 18.09 -20.98 -1.57
N ILE A 392 18.81 -19.84 -1.51
CA ILE A 392 20.03 -19.61 -2.28
C ILE A 392 21.11 -20.63 -1.96
N LYS A 393 21.29 -20.96 -0.69
CA LYS A 393 22.27 -21.96 -0.25
C LYS A 393 21.95 -23.36 -0.76
N LEU A 394 20.69 -23.74 -0.82
CA LEU A 394 20.22 -25.04 -1.26
C LEU A 394 20.23 -25.19 -2.79
N ASN A 395 19.79 -24.16 -3.51
CA ASN A 395 19.50 -24.24 -4.94
C ASN A 395 20.47 -23.43 -5.81
N GLY A 396 21.39 -22.67 -5.18
CA GLY A 396 22.26 -21.74 -5.88
C GLY A 396 21.52 -20.51 -6.40
N VAL A 397 22.23 -19.68 -7.16
CA VAL A 397 21.69 -18.46 -7.77
C VAL A 397 21.47 -18.67 -9.26
N ARG A 398 20.27 -18.45 -9.73
CA ARG A 398 19.95 -18.39 -11.17
C ARG A 398 19.86 -16.93 -11.62
N LYS A 399 20.48 -16.62 -12.75
CA LYS A 399 20.43 -15.30 -13.40
C LYS A 399 20.11 -15.51 -14.88
N ASN A 400 18.87 -15.32 -15.25
CA ASN A 400 18.44 -15.35 -16.64
C ASN A 400 18.31 -13.90 -17.14
N ASP A 401 19.05 -13.55 -18.19
CA ASP A 401 18.97 -12.22 -18.81
C ASP A 401 17.79 -12.17 -19.82
N TRP A 402 16.57 -12.02 -19.27
CA TRP A 402 15.37 -11.80 -20.08
C TRP A 402 15.30 -10.37 -20.65
N TYR A 403 16.27 -9.53 -20.32
CA TYR A 403 16.30 -8.14 -20.75
C TYR A 403 16.36 -7.98 -22.28
N ALA A 404 17.12 -8.81 -22.97
CA ALA A 404 17.18 -8.82 -24.44
C ALA A 404 15.78 -9.08 -25.04
N GLN A 405 15.03 -9.99 -24.45
CA GLN A 405 13.67 -10.33 -24.83
C GLN A 405 12.71 -9.16 -24.55
N ALA A 406 12.85 -8.52 -23.38
CA ALA A 406 12.06 -7.33 -23.01
C ALA A 406 12.26 -6.15 -23.95
N MET A 407 13.44 -6.04 -24.57
CA MET A 407 13.80 -4.96 -25.50
C MET A 407 13.57 -5.29 -26.97
N GLY A 408 12.95 -6.43 -27.28
CA GLY A 408 12.73 -6.88 -28.67
C GLY A 408 14.02 -7.23 -29.43
N GLN A 409 15.13 -7.44 -28.74
CA GLN A 409 16.33 -8.02 -29.30
C GLN A 409 16.06 -9.53 -29.37
N THR A 410 15.83 -10.04 -30.57
CA THR A 410 15.69 -11.46 -30.82
C THR A 410 16.93 -12.18 -30.28
N SER A 411 16.75 -12.94 -29.23
CA SER A 411 17.72 -13.88 -28.73
C SER A 411 18.01 -14.88 -29.87
N THR A 412 19.24 -14.87 -30.34
CA THR A 412 19.75 -16.02 -31.07
C THR A 412 19.63 -17.24 -30.16
N THR A 413 18.98 -18.25 -30.66
CA THR A 413 18.69 -19.59 -30.17
C THR A 413 19.55 -20.05 -28.97
N PRO A 414 18.94 -20.66 -27.95
CA PRO A 414 19.70 -21.37 -26.93
C PRO A 414 20.43 -22.54 -27.61
N THR A 415 21.73 -22.54 -27.52
CA THR A 415 22.55 -23.69 -27.86
C THR A 415 22.15 -24.85 -26.93
N VAL A 416 21.51 -25.83 -27.48
CA VAL A 416 21.30 -27.14 -26.84
C VAL A 416 22.66 -27.64 -26.37
N PRO A 417 22.82 -28.15 -25.13
CA PRO A 417 24.04 -28.78 -24.71
C PRO A 417 24.28 -30.01 -25.60
N GLU A 418 25.38 -29.99 -26.37
CA GLU A 418 25.82 -31.14 -27.11
C GLU A 418 26.11 -32.29 -26.14
N THR A 419 25.43 -33.38 -26.32
CA THR A 419 25.75 -34.70 -25.77
C THR A 419 27.19 -35.06 -26.10
N PRO A 420 27.98 -35.61 -25.17
CA PRO A 420 29.36 -36.06 -25.50
C PRO A 420 29.33 -37.18 -26.50
N SER A 421 29.84 -36.92 -27.68
CA SER A 421 30.09 -37.94 -28.71
C SER A 421 31.34 -38.75 -28.32
N THR A 422 31.17 -40.05 -28.32
CA THR A 422 32.14 -41.13 -28.17
C THR A 422 33.35 -40.94 -29.11
N PRO A 423 34.56 -41.33 -28.71
CA PRO A 423 35.75 -41.17 -29.55
C PRO A 423 35.81 -42.28 -30.63
N SER A 424 35.92 -41.89 -31.85
CA SER A 424 36.32 -42.79 -32.97
C SER A 424 37.83 -42.60 -33.28
N THR A 425 38.49 -43.72 -33.40
CA THR A 425 39.89 -44.04 -33.70
C THR A 425 40.41 -43.41 -35.02
N PRO A 426 41.73 -43.23 -35.13
CA PRO A 426 42.35 -42.48 -36.20
C PRO A 426 42.62 -43.34 -37.44
N ASP A 427 42.51 -42.74 -38.62
CA ASP A 427 43.11 -43.31 -39.84
C ASP A 427 44.05 -42.30 -40.51
N ASP A 428 45.15 -42.83 -40.91
CA ASP A 428 46.41 -42.26 -41.36
C ASP A 428 46.32 -41.89 -42.84
N THR A 429 46.95 -40.81 -43.30
CA THR A 429 47.83 -40.73 -44.48
C THR A 429 48.09 -39.32 -45.00
N THR A 430 49.40 -39.01 -44.98
CA THR A 430 50.25 -38.25 -45.94
C THR A 430 50.03 -36.75 -46.23
N THR A 431 50.91 -35.97 -45.69
CA THR A 431 52.02 -35.05 -46.17
C THR A 431 51.83 -34.21 -47.46
N PRO A 432 52.75 -33.22 -47.73
CA PRO A 432 52.66 -31.79 -47.33
C PRO A 432 52.92 -30.86 -48.52
N GLU A 433 52.77 -29.55 -48.36
CA GLU A 433 53.55 -28.47 -49.05
C GLU A 433 53.11 -27.13 -48.47
N ASP A 434 53.93 -26.44 -47.80
CA ASP A 434 55.02 -25.45 -48.04
C ASP A 434 54.52 -24.17 -48.72
N ASN A 435 54.59 -23.05 -48.01
CA ASN A 435 55.26 -21.81 -48.34
C ASN A 435 54.95 -20.65 -47.39
N THR A 436 55.94 -20.36 -46.56
CA THR A 436 56.61 -19.09 -46.31
C THR A 436 55.87 -17.80 -46.66
N SER A 437 55.72 -16.94 -45.67
CA SER A 437 56.40 -15.62 -45.56
C SER A 437 55.96 -14.81 -44.35
N THR A 438 56.92 -14.62 -43.47
CA THR A 438 57.03 -13.57 -42.44
C THR A 438 57.67 -12.32 -43.08
N PRO A 439 57.94 -11.21 -42.36
CA PRO A 439 57.16 -10.34 -41.50
C PRO A 439 57.36 -8.84 -41.85
N SER A 440 56.68 -7.93 -41.22
CA SER A 440 57.26 -6.58 -40.99
C SER A 440 56.55 -5.80 -39.90
N VAL A 441 57.32 -5.50 -38.85
CA VAL A 441 57.16 -4.37 -37.93
C VAL A 441 58.01 -3.22 -38.50
N PRO A 442 57.68 -1.95 -38.36
CA PRO A 442 58.20 -1.17 -37.26
C PRO A 442 57.21 -0.07 -36.73
N ASP A 443 57.25 0.17 -35.43
CA ASP A 443 58.09 1.15 -34.73
C ASP A 443 57.51 2.58 -34.57
N GLY A 444 57.48 3.02 -33.35
CA GLY A 444 57.78 4.40 -32.90
C GLY A 444 56.56 5.26 -32.58
N THR A 445 56.29 5.68 -31.39
CA THR A 445 56.92 6.66 -30.55
C THR A 445 56.04 7.07 -29.39
N THR A 446 56.64 7.05 -28.24
CA THR A 446 56.56 7.76 -26.94
C THR A 446 55.55 8.90 -26.71
N PRO A 447 55.15 9.09 -25.42
CA PRO A 447 54.24 10.14 -24.96
C PRO A 447 54.97 11.44 -24.53
N PRO A 448 54.28 12.49 -24.18
CA PRO A 448 54.79 13.42 -23.15
C PRO A 448 53.78 13.58 -22.02
N GLU A 449 54.21 13.36 -20.81
CA GLU A 449 54.68 14.31 -19.78
C GLU A 449 53.61 15.14 -19.11
N GLU A 450 53.65 14.98 -17.80
CA GLU A 450 53.06 15.77 -16.72
C GLU A 450 53.24 17.28 -16.90
N ASP A 451 52.29 18.03 -16.41
CA ASP A 451 52.64 19.28 -15.75
C ASP A 451 51.79 19.48 -14.48
N THR A 452 52.55 19.65 -13.43
CA THR A 452 52.21 20.03 -12.07
C THR A 452 52.16 21.55 -11.95
N THR A 453 51.54 21.96 -10.89
CA THR A 453 51.59 23.23 -10.12
C THR A 453 50.25 23.97 -10.15
N SER A 454 49.78 24.50 -9.11
CA SER A 454 50.13 24.93 -7.77
C SER A 454 48.97 25.73 -7.22
N GLU A 455 48.67 25.55 -5.95
CA GLU A 455 48.49 26.55 -4.88
C GLU A 455 47.53 27.75 -5.11
N VAL A 456 46.70 27.97 -4.16
CA VAL A 456 46.67 28.80 -2.94
C VAL A 456 45.48 29.77 -2.85
N GLU A 457 44.81 29.75 -1.71
CA GLU A 457 44.13 30.81 -0.95
C GLU A 457 42.95 31.60 -1.55
N ASN A 458 41.79 31.46 -1.02
CA ASN A 458 41.16 32.29 0.05
C ASN A 458 39.84 31.67 0.53
#